data_e295bcd4a14a788dcffaf136297ba6fd
#
_entry.id   e295bcd4a14a788dcffaf136297ba6fd
#
_cell.length_a   1.000
_cell.length_b   1.000
_cell.length_c   1.000
_cell.angle_alpha   90.00
_cell.angle_beta   90.00
_cell.angle_gamma   90.00
#
_symmetry.space_group_name_H-M   'P 1'
#
loop_
_entity.id
_entity.type
_entity.pdbx_description
1 polymer ?
#
loop_
_entity_poly.entity_id
_entity_poly.type
_entity_poly.pdbx_seq_one_letter_code
_entity_poly.pdbx_strand_id
1 'polypeptide(L)'
;MKKILLTSLIGLISANVAANAVAQDEIKFAMEATYAPFEYMDENNQIQGFDVDLANALCKEMDAKCSFHNQSFDSLIPALKFKRYDAAISAMDITEARLEQVNFSNAYYDNSAAFVSIKDKVADQNALEGKRVGVQNGSTHQSYLIEQMPGVTSVPYSSYQDAFIDMKNGRIDSVFGDTAVVAEWFKKEDNLAYVGERVTNPKYFGNGFGIAVNKGNDELVNKLNTSLEAVKANGEYDAIYNKYFGK
;
A
#
# COMPACT_ATOMS: atom_id res chain seq x y z
N MET A 1 -25.78 78.05 -40.49
CA MET A 1 -24.61 77.19 -40.46
C MET A 1 -24.70 76.30 -39.19
N LYS A 2 -25.12 75.05 -39.34
CA LYS A 2 -25.26 74.05 -38.24
C LYS A 2 -24.11 73.06 -38.34
N LYS A 3 -23.24 73.04 -37.36
CA LYS A 3 -22.16 72.05 -37.26
C LYS A 3 -22.72 70.77 -36.62
N ILE A 4 -22.64 69.66 -37.32
CA ILE A 4 -22.97 68.33 -36.85
C ILE A 4 -21.68 67.75 -36.26
N LEU A 5 -21.67 67.47 -34.96
CA LEU A 5 -20.63 66.66 -34.34
C LEU A 5 -20.98 65.18 -34.50
N LEU A 6 -20.08 64.44 -35.12
CA LEU A 6 -20.13 62.99 -35.20
C LEU A 6 -19.33 62.45 -34.00
N THR A 7 -20.00 61.83 -33.03
CA THR A 7 -19.36 61.09 -31.92
C THR A 7 -19.23 59.61 -32.33
N SER A 8 -18.01 59.18 -32.57
CA SER A 8 -17.69 57.75 -32.83
C SER A 8 -17.60 57.00 -31.52
N LEU A 9 -18.53 56.07 -31.31
CA LEU A 9 -18.58 55.14 -30.21
C LEU A 9 -17.67 53.94 -30.54
N ILE A 10 -16.46 53.86 -29.92
CA ILE A 10 -15.59 52.67 -30.03
C ILE A 10 -16.04 51.70 -28.97
N GLY A 11 -16.73 50.63 -29.39
CA GLY A 11 -17.10 49.51 -28.53
C GLY A 11 -15.89 48.64 -28.26
N LEU A 12 -15.39 48.60 -27.02
CA LEU A 12 -14.45 47.60 -26.55
C LEU A 12 -15.17 46.23 -26.46
N ILE A 13 -14.85 45.32 -27.37
CA ILE A 13 -15.23 43.92 -27.27
C ILE A 13 -14.21 43.26 -26.31
N SER A 14 -14.58 43.09 -25.04
CA SER A 14 -13.82 42.27 -24.09
C SER A 14 -14.06 40.80 -24.44
N ALA A 15 -13.11 40.17 -25.10
CA ALA A 15 -13.08 38.71 -25.28
C ALA A 15 -12.84 38.04 -23.93
N ASN A 16 -13.90 37.52 -23.30
CA ASN A 16 -13.76 36.61 -22.18
C ASN A 16 -13.19 35.29 -22.70
N VAL A 17 -11.88 35.09 -22.56
CA VAL A 17 -11.24 33.78 -22.67
C VAL A 17 -11.63 33.01 -21.44
N ALA A 18 -12.70 32.23 -21.50
CA ALA A 18 -13.01 31.23 -20.51
C ALA A 18 -11.89 30.15 -20.63
N ALA A 19 -10.94 30.19 -19.72
CA ALA A 19 -10.01 29.09 -19.54
C ALA A 19 -10.86 27.87 -19.09
N ASN A 20 -11.12 26.95 -20.01
CA ASN A 20 -11.63 25.63 -19.66
C ASN A 20 -10.55 24.96 -18.80
N ALA A 21 -10.70 24.99 -17.48
CA ALA A 21 -9.95 24.14 -16.60
C ALA A 21 -10.37 22.70 -16.98
N VAL A 22 -9.51 21.98 -17.68
CA VAL A 22 -9.66 20.54 -17.87
C VAL A 22 -9.63 19.94 -16.48
N ALA A 23 -10.73 19.31 -16.05
CA ALA A 23 -10.77 18.62 -14.79
C ALA A 23 -9.69 17.51 -14.86
N GLN A 24 -8.71 17.60 -13.98
CA GLN A 24 -7.66 16.59 -13.86
C GLN A 24 -8.31 15.28 -13.40
N ASP A 25 -7.99 14.16 -14.05
CA ASP A 25 -8.49 12.85 -13.67
C ASP A 25 -8.12 12.54 -12.21
N GLU A 26 -9.06 12.01 -11.44
CA GLU A 26 -8.83 11.57 -10.06
C GLU A 26 -8.69 10.05 -10.04
N ILE A 27 -7.63 9.54 -9.40
CA ILE A 27 -7.42 8.12 -9.12
C ILE A 27 -7.64 7.89 -7.64
N LYS A 28 -8.63 7.07 -7.30
CA LYS A 28 -8.99 6.72 -5.92
C LYS A 28 -8.25 5.45 -5.51
N PHE A 29 -7.30 5.59 -4.60
CA PHE A 29 -6.57 4.47 -4.03
C PHE A 29 -7.19 4.01 -2.69
N ALA A 30 -7.42 2.70 -2.55
CA ALA A 30 -7.72 2.06 -1.28
C ALA A 30 -6.45 1.49 -0.66
N MET A 31 -6.32 1.56 0.66
CA MET A 31 -5.21 1.02 1.44
C MET A 31 -5.62 0.75 2.89
N GLU A 32 -4.86 -0.07 3.61
CA GLU A 32 -5.06 -0.33 5.04
C GLU A 32 -4.07 0.50 5.86
N ALA A 33 -4.49 1.66 6.39
CA ALA A 33 -3.61 2.70 6.93
C ALA A 33 -3.17 2.44 8.39
N THR A 34 -2.73 1.20 8.69
CA THR A 34 -2.05 0.86 9.96
C THR A 34 -0.76 0.07 9.74
N TYR A 35 -0.19 0.13 8.53
CA TYR A 35 0.87 -0.73 8.03
C TYR A 35 2.21 0.01 7.80
N ALA A 36 2.67 0.75 8.81
CA ALA A 36 3.96 1.46 8.71
C ALA A 36 5.12 0.50 8.37
N PRO A 37 6.07 0.93 7.49
CA PRO A 37 6.27 2.27 6.95
C PRO A 37 5.56 2.52 5.60
N PHE A 38 4.75 1.56 5.10
CA PHE A 38 4.10 1.66 3.79
C PHE A 38 2.92 2.62 3.79
N GLU A 39 1.94 2.42 4.67
CA GLU A 39 0.79 3.31 4.86
C GLU A 39 0.34 3.33 6.32
N TYR A 40 0.13 4.53 6.86
CA TYR A 40 -0.30 4.73 8.24
C TYR A 40 -0.98 6.08 8.42
N MET A 41 -1.79 6.18 9.46
CA MET A 41 -2.37 7.46 9.88
C MET A 41 -1.37 8.23 10.73
N ASP A 42 -1.17 9.52 10.42
CA ASP A 42 -0.41 10.42 11.27
C ASP A 42 -1.28 11.00 12.42
N GLU A 43 -0.67 11.85 13.24
CA GLU A 43 -1.34 12.49 14.39
C GLU A 43 -2.50 13.43 13.97
N ASN A 44 -2.54 13.85 12.70
CA ASN A 44 -3.58 14.71 12.13
C ASN A 44 -4.65 13.90 11.38
N ASN A 45 -4.64 12.57 11.50
CA ASN A 45 -5.49 11.64 10.74
C ASN A 45 -5.31 11.76 9.22
N GLN A 46 -4.08 12.07 8.77
CA GLN A 46 -3.74 12.03 7.36
C GLN A 46 -3.02 10.72 7.05
N ILE A 47 -3.39 10.07 5.94
CA ILE A 47 -2.72 8.84 5.50
C ILE A 47 -1.37 9.24 4.91
N GLN A 48 -0.30 8.62 5.40
CA GLN A 48 1.08 8.83 4.98
C GLN A 48 1.80 7.49 4.83
N GLY A 49 3.00 7.51 4.25
CA GLY A 49 3.86 6.34 4.12
C GLY A 49 4.47 6.22 2.73
N PHE A 50 5.27 5.18 2.56
CA PHE A 50 5.96 4.91 1.30
C PHE A 50 4.97 4.74 0.13
N ASP A 51 3.88 3.99 0.33
CA ASP A 51 2.88 3.73 -0.70
C ASP A 51 2.13 5.01 -1.10
N VAL A 52 1.90 5.92 -0.14
CA VAL A 52 1.26 7.22 -0.40
C VAL A 52 2.18 8.13 -1.23
N ASP A 53 3.45 8.23 -0.84
CA ASP A 53 4.43 9.05 -1.56
C ASP A 53 4.66 8.50 -2.97
N LEU A 54 4.76 7.18 -3.11
CA LEU A 54 4.89 6.52 -4.42
C LEU A 54 3.66 6.79 -5.29
N ALA A 55 2.44 6.58 -4.76
CA ALA A 55 1.21 6.83 -5.52
C ALA A 55 1.11 8.29 -5.97
N ASN A 56 1.47 9.25 -5.11
CA ASN A 56 1.52 10.67 -5.48
C ASN A 56 2.50 10.95 -6.62
N ALA A 57 3.70 10.34 -6.58
CA ALA A 57 4.68 10.46 -7.67
C ALA A 57 4.12 9.86 -8.98
N LEU A 58 3.44 8.71 -8.92
CA LEU A 58 2.80 8.10 -10.09
C LEU A 58 1.67 8.98 -10.65
N CYS A 59 0.81 9.53 -9.78
CA CYS A 59 -0.27 10.44 -10.21
C CYS A 59 0.29 11.70 -10.89
N LYS A 60 1.38 12.26 -10.37
CA LYS A 60 2.07 13.41 -10.96
C LYS A 60 2.56 13.11 -12.38
N GLU A 61 3.16 11.94 -12.61
CA GLU A 61 3.60 11.50 -13.94
C GLU A 61 2.42 11.27 -14.90
N MET A 62 1.24 10.91 -14.39
CA MET A 62 0.01 10.71 -15.17
C MET A 62 -0.81 11.99 -15.37
N ASP A 63 -0.35 13.16 -14.86
CA ASP A 63 -1.15 14.40 -14.79
C ASP A 63 -2.53 14.16 -14.14
N ALA A 64 -2.59 13.34 -13.08
CA ALA A 64 -3.79 12.98 -12.34
C ALA A 64 -3.71 13.44 -10.88
N LYS A 65 -4.85 13.45 -10.18
CA LYS A 65 -4.93 13.61 -8.73
C LYS A 65 -5.05 12.24 -8.06
N CYS A 66 -4.34 12.04 -6.96
CA CYS A 66 -4.57 10.92 -6.08
C CYS A 66 -5.52 11.28 -4.94
N SER A 67 -6.39 10.34 -4.56
CA SER A 67 -7.06 10.35 -3.26
C SER A 67 -6.90 8.99 -2.58
N PHE A 68 -6.81 9.00 -1.24
CA PHE A 68 -6.48 7.83 -0.44
C PHE A 68 -7.60 7.52 0.55
N HIS A 69 -8.00 6.25 0.60
CA HIS A 69 -9.15 5.78 1.36
C HIS A 69 -8.76 4.59 2.22
N ASN A 70 -8.90 4.74 3.55
CA ASN A 70 -8.63 3.67 4.49
C ASN A 70 -9.71 2.59 4.45
N GLN A 71 -9.30 1.33 4.30
CA GLN A 71 -10.14 0.14 4.29
C GLN A 71 -9.43 -0.99 5.04
N SER A 72 -10.16 -2.00 5.54
CA SER A 72 -9.52 -3.21 6.01
C SER A 72 -8.86 -3.96 4.85
N PHE A 73 -7.71 -4.59 5.10
CA PHE A 73 -6.91 -5.24 4.06
C PHE A 73 -7.68 -6.30 3.28
N ASP A 74 -8.44 -7.16 3.98
CA ASP A 74 -9.28 -8.21 3.38
C ASP A 74 -10.42 -7.67 2.52
N SER A 75 -10.78 -6.38 2.66
CA SER A 75 -11.81 -5.72 1.84
C SER A 75 -11.28 -5.07 0.56
N LEU A 76 -9.95 -4.92 0.38
CA LEU A 76 -9.36 -4.19 -0.75
C LEU A 76 -9.73 -4.82 -2.11
N ILE A 77 -9.47 -6.12 -2.29
CA ILE A 77 -9.81 -6.82 -3.54
C ILE A 77 -11.33 -6.83 -3.79
N PRO A 78 -12.19 -7.18 -2.83
CA PRO A 78 -13.65 -7.00 -2.97
C PRO A 78 -14.06 -5.59 -3.41
N ALA A 79 -13.50 -4.55 -2.80
CA ALA A 79 -13.83 -3.17 -3.14
C ALA A 79 -13.44 -2.79 -4.58
N LEU A 80 -12.29 -3.28 -5.08
CA LEU A 80 -11.88 -3.13 -6.48
C LEU A 80 -12.85 -3.85 -7.43
N LYS A 81 -13.25 -5.08 -7.12
CA LYS A 81 -14.21 -5.85 -7.93
C LYS A 81 -15.57 -5.14 -8.04
N PHE A 82 -15.99 -4.46 -6.97
CA PHE A 82 -17.20 -3.63 -6.97
C PHE A 82 -16.97 -2.20 -7.51
N LYS A 83 -15.77 -1.90 -8.04
CA LYS A 83 -15.41 -0.59 -8.61
C LYS A 83 -15.65 0.59 -7.66
N ARG A 84 -15.45 0.37 -6.35
CA ARG A 84 -15.53 1.44 -5.35
C ARG A 84 -14.30 2.35 -5.41
N TYR A 85 -13.18 1.78 -5.79
CA TYR A 85 -11.89 2.45 -5.96
C TYR A 85 -11.28 2.02 -7.29
N ASP A 86 -10.37 2.83 -7.81
CA ASP A 86 -9.72 2.58 -9.09
C ASP A 86 -8.53 1.62 -8.92
N ALA A 87 -7.81 1.76 -7.82
CA ALA A 87 -6.65 0.95 -7.49
C ALA A 87 -6.56 0.67 -5.97
N ALA A 88 -5.78 -0.32 -5.58
CA ALA A 88 -5.33 -0.53 -4.20
C ALA A 88 -3.80 -0.60 -4.17
N ILE A 89 -3.19 0.24 -3.33
CA ILE A 89 -1.78 0.23 -3.00
C ILE A 89 -1.68 0.07 -1.48
N SER A 90 -1.19 -1.07 -1.00
CA SER A 90 -1.22 -1.44 0.41
C SER A 90 -0.29 -2.62 0.69
N ALA A 91 0.98 -2.49 0.33
CA ALA A 91 2.00 -3.53 0.45
C ALA A 91 1.47 -4.93 0.04
N MET A 92 0.75 -4.98 -1.09
CA MET A 92 0.03 -6.17 -1.49
C MET A 92 0.89 -7.10 -2.36
N ASP A 93 1.26 -8.28 -1.85
CA ASP A 93 2.00 -9.28 -2.62
C ASP A 93 1.25 -9.69 -3.89
N ILE A 94 1.99 -9.74 -5.00
CA ILE A 94 1.52 -10.28 -6.26
C ILE A 94 1.55 -11.81 -6.17
N THR A 95 0.37 -12.44 -6.14
CA THR A 95 0.23 -13.90 -6.11
C THR A 95 -0.71 -14.41 -7.20
N GLU A 96 -0.55 -15.66 -7.63
CA GLU A 96 -1.45 -16.28 -8.63
C GLU A 96 -2.91 -16.21 -8.18
N ALA A 97 -3.21 -16.52 -6.92
CA ALA A 97 -4.56 -16.48 -6.38
C ALA A 97 -5.19 -15.07 -6.42
N ARG A 98 -4.39 -14.01 -6.26
CA ARG A 98 -4.85 -12.63 -6.40
C ARG A 98 -4.95 -12.23 -7.88
N LEU A 99 -4.01 -12.67 -8.72
CA LEU A 99 -4.06 -12.46 -10.17
C LEU A 99 -5.29 -13.09 -10.84
N GLU A 100 -5.88 -14.12 -10.28
CA GLU A 100 -7.19 -14.62 -10.75
C GLU A 100 -8.34 -13.62 -10.54
N GLN A 101 -8.22 -12.73 -9.55
CA GLN A 101 -9.29 -11.83 -9.11
C GLN A 101 -9.12 -10.38 -9.59
N VAL A 102 -7.87 -9.89 -9.64
CA VAL A 102 -7.49 -8.52 -10.01
C VAL A 102 -6.27 -8.54 -10.92
N ASN A 103 -5.98 -7.43 -11.58
CA ASN A 103 -4.70 -7.21 -12.25
C ASN A 103 -3.75 -6.46 -11.31
N PHE A 104 -2.45 -6.54 -11.58
CA PHE A 104 -1.43 -5.81 -10.83
C PHE A 104 -0.54 -5.00 -11.77
N SER A 105 0.01 -3.91 -11.24
CA SER A 105 1.18 -3.26 -11.82
C SER A 105 2.41 -4.19 -11.77
N ASN A 106 3.50 -3.78 -12.39
CA ASN A 106 4.81 -4.32 -12.09
C ASN A 106 5.13 -4.14 -10.59
N ALA A 107 5.97 -5.02 -10.04
CA ALA A 107 6.37 -4.91 -8.65
C ALA A 107 7.10 -3.60 -8.37
N TYR A 108 6.73 -2.97 -7.26
CA TYR A 108 7.37 -1.73 -6.80
C TYR A 108 8.27 -1.93 -5.57
N TYR A 109 8.16 -3.06 -4.86
CA TYR A 109 8.95 -3.37 -3.67
C TYR A 109 9.17 -4.88 -3.55
N ASP A 110 10.43 -5.30 -3.27
CA ASP A 110 10.74 -6.71 -3.01
C ASP A 110 10.38 -7.08 -1.58
N ASN A 111 9.65 -8.18 -1.39
CA ASN A 111 9.15 -8.57 -0.09
C ASN A 111 9.80 -9.85 0.47
N SER A 112 9.81 -9.92 1.79
CA SER A 112 10.05 -11.12 2.59
C SER A 112 9.29 -11.03 3.90
N ALA A 113 8.94 -12.17 4.50
CA ALA A 113 8.24 -12.22 5.77
C ALA A 113 9.14 -12.73 6.91
N ALA A 114 8.78 -12.38 8.15
CA ALA A 114 9.50 -12.83 9.34
C ALA A 114 8.55 -13.12 10.49
N PHE A 115 8.90 -14.14 11.27
CA PHE A 115 8.28 -14.40 12.56
C PHE A 115 8.96 -13.56 13.65
N VAL A 116 8.16 -13.00 14.54
CA VAL A 116 8.62 -12.22 15.69
C VAL A 116 7.94 -12.71 16.96
N SER A 117 8.68 -12.82 18.03
CA SER A 117 8.17 -13.15 19.37
C SER A 117 8.83 -12.27 20.43
N ILE A 118 8.31 -12.32 21.64
CA ILE A 118 9.03 -11.83 22.82
C ILE A 118 10.31 -12.65 22.99
N LYS A 119 11.42 -11.99 23.30
CA LYS A 119 12.73 -12.64 23.54
C LYS A 119 12.58 -13.86 24.46
N ASP A 120 13.27 -14.91 24.13
CA ASP A 120 13.34 -16.17 24.89
C ASP A 120 12.01 -16.94 25.00
N LYS A 121 10.94 -16.53 24.33
CA LYS A 121 9.63 -17.22 24.34
C LYS A 121 9.54 -18.32 23.29
N VAL A 122 10.10 -18.10 22.11
CA VAL A 122 10.10 -19.03 20.98
C VAL A 122 11.52 -19.10 20.43
N ALA A 123 12.15 -20.28 20.49
CA ALA A 123 13.55 -20.43 20.14
C ALA A 123 13.82 -20.36 18.64
N ASP A 124 12.99 -21.04 17.85
CA ASP A 124 13.09 -21.11 16.39
C ASP A 124 11.71 -21.43 15.75
N GLN A 125 11.66 -21.55 14.43
CA GLN A 125 10.40 -21.82 13.71
C GLN A 125 9.81 -23.21 14.03
N ASN A 126 10.62 -24.22 14.42
CA ASN A 126 10.10 -25.53 14.79
C ASN A 126 9.37 -25.45 16.15
N ALA A 127 9.80 -24.55 17.01
CA ALA A 127 9.16 -24.30 18.31
C ALA A 127 7.80 -23.58 18.20
N LEU A 128 7.37 -23.21 16.99
CA LEU A 128 6.03 -22.66 16.71
C LEU A 128 4.94 -23.74 16.64
N GLU A 129 5.29 -25.02 16.56
CA GLU A 129 4.32 -26.12 16.60
C GLU A 129 3.44 -26.03 17.86
N GLY A 130 2.12 -26.09 17.67
CA GLY A 130 1.12 -25.91 18.74
C GLY A 130 0.97 -24.49 19.27
N LYS A 131 1.70 -23.49 18.74
CA LYS A 131 1.64 -22.10 19.14
C LYS A 131 0.59 -21.32 18.38
N ARG A 132 0.18 -20.19 18.97
CA ARG A 132 -0.73 -19.21 18.34
C ARG A 132 0.08 -18.12 17.69
N VAL A 133 -0.09 -17.94 16.39
CA VAL A 133 0.64 -16.95 15.60
C VAL A 133 -0.35 -15.95 15.00
N GLY A 134 -0.17 -14.66 15.36
CA GLY A 134 -0.96 -13.55 14.83
C GLY A 134 -0.54 -13.20 13.42
N VAL A 135 -1.53 -13.00 12.55
CA VAL A 135 -1.37 -12.56 11.16
C VAL A 135 -2.47 -11.57 10.81
N GLN A 136 -2.25 -10.77 9.77
CA GLN A 136 -3.34 -9.94 9.25
C GLN A 136 -4.33 -10.80 8.45
N ASN A 137 -5.63 -10.54 8.65
CA ASN A 137 -6.70 -11.25 7.94
C ASN A 137 -6.63 -11.03 6.42
N GLY A 138 -6.76 -12.10 5.63
CA GLY A 138 -6.70 -12.04 4.16
C GLY A 138 -5.29 -11.86 3.59
N SER A 139 -4.25 -11.90 4.44
CA SER A 139 -2.85 -11.77 3.99
C SER A 139 -2.28 -13.09 3.45
N THR A 140 -1.18 -12.98 2.71
CA THR A 140 -0.33 -14.10 2.29
C THR A 140 0.30 -14.82 3.47
N HIS A 141 0.54 -14.13 4.58
CA HIS A 141 1.01 -14.68 5.84
C HIS A 141 0.00 -15.67 6.43
N GLN A 142 -1.29 -15.32 6.42
CA GLN A 142 -2.35 -16.22 6.87
C GLN A 142 -2.42 -17.46 5.99
N SER A 143 -2.37 -17.30 4.67
CA SER A 143 -2.38 -18.42 3.72
C SER A 143 -1.15 -19.33 3.92
N TYR A 144 0.04 -18.74 4.14
CA TYR A 144 1.27 -19.48 4.42
C TYR A 144 1.15 -20.34 5.68
N LEU A 145 0.64 -19.80 6.79
CA LEU A 145 0.46 -20.59 8.02
C LEU A 145 -0.50 -21.76 7.81
N ILE A 146 -1.63 -21.51 7.16
CA ILE A 146 -2.64 -22.54 6.93
C ILE A 146 -2.10 -23.68 6.04
N GLU A 147 -1.34 -23.33 5.00
CA GLU A 147 -0.91 -24.31 4.00
C GLU A 147 0.45 -24.96 4.31
N GLN A 148 1.38 -24.20 4.92
CA GLN A 148 2.76 -24.66 5.13
C GLN A 148 3.06 -25.04 6.58
N MET A 149 2.26 -24.55 7.53
CA MET A 149 2.47 -24.77 8.96
C MET A 149 1.17 -25.19 9.67
N PRO A 150 0.52 -26.30 9.24
CA PRO A 150 -0.80 -26.70 9.76
C PRO A 150 -0.80 -27.02 11.26
N GLY A 151 0.36 -27.26 11.87
CA GLY A 151 0.50 -27.43 13.31
C GLY A 151 0.51 -26.13 14.11
N VAL A 152 0.53 -24.97 13.43
CA VAL A 152 0.45 -23.65 14.05
C VAL A 152 -1.00 -23.18 14.07
N THR A 153 -1.45 -22.58 15.17
CA THR A 153 -2.76 -21.94 15.22
C THR A 153 -2.65 -20.52 14.65
N SER A 154 -3.14 -20.32 13.43
CA SER A 154 -3.25 -18.98 12.82
C SER A 154 -4.35 -18.17 13.50
N VAL A 155 -4.00 -16.99 14.02
CA VAL A 155 -4.93 -16.05 14.67
C VAL A 155 -5.02 -14.79 13.81
N PRO A 156 -6.11 -14.61 13.04
CA PRO A 156 -6.26 -13.44 12.18
C PRO A 156 -6.66 -12.19 12.96
N TYR A 157 -6.03 -11.06 12.63
CA TYR A 157 -6.30 -9.73 13.17
C TYR A 157 -6.66 -8.76 12.05
N SER A 158 -7.41 -7.72 12.36
CA SER A 158 -7.68 -6.63 11.41
C SER A 158 -6.45 -5.77 11.15
N SER A 159 -5.55 -5.67 12.14
CA SER A 159 -4.28 -4.93 12.03
C SER A 159 -3.15 -5.66 12.74
N TYR A 160 -1.90 -5.42 12.31
CA TYR A 160 -0.73 -5.89 13.05
C TYR A 160 -0.58 -5.21 14.40
N GLN A 161 -1.10 -3.99 14.57
CA GLN A 161 -1.09 -3.32 15.86
C GLN A 161 -1.82 -4.16 16.93
N ASP A 162 -2.99 -4.70 16.61
CA ASP A 162 -3.75 -5.55 17.52
C ASP A 162 -3.02 -6.87 17.81
N ALA A 163 -2.41 -7.48 16.77
CA ALA A 163 -1.61 -8.70 16.93
C ALA A 163 -0.42 -8.49 17.89
N PHE A 164 0.33 -7.39 17.74
CA PHE A 164 1.45 -7.08 18.63
C PHE A 164 1.00 -6.77 20.06
N ILE A 165 -0.12 -6.09 20.25
CA ILE A 165 -0.72 -5.88 21.58
C ILE A 165 -1.06 -7.22 22.23
N ASP A 166 -1.67 -8.16 21.51
CA ASP A 166 -2.04 -9.46 22.02
C ASP A 166 -0.81 -10.35 22.30
N MET A 167 0.23 -10.25 21.48
CA MET A 167 1.51 -10.92 21.76
C MET A 167 2.14 -10.41 23.07
N LYS A 168 2.18 -9.10 23.29
CA LYS A 168 2.68 -8.48 24.53
C LYS A 168 1.89 -8.94 25.75
N ASN A 169 0.59 -9.12 25.61
CA ASN A 169 -0.30 -9.60 26.67
C ASN A 169 -0.29 -11.13 26.82
N GLY A 170 0.49 -11.86 26.04
CA GLY A 170 0.60 -13.33 26.10
C GLY A 170 -0.61 -14.08 25.57
N ARG A 171 -1.49 -13.41 24.81
CA ARG A 171 -2.66 -14.04 24.19
C ARG A 171 -2.29 -14.84 22.94
N ILE A 172 -1.20 -14.45 22.26
CA ILE A 172 -0.56 -15.17 21.18
C ILE A 172 0.95 -15.27 21.45
N ASP A 173 1.62 -16.20 20.80
CA ASP A 173 3.02 -16.55 21.08
C ASP A 173 4.00 -15.82 20.12
N SER A 174 3.55 -15.52 18.91
CA SER A 174 4.35 -14.89 17.84
C SER A 174 3.45 -14.09 16.90
N VAL A 175 4.06 -13.18 16.14
CA VAL A 175 3.44 -12.50 14.99
C VAL A 175 4.22 -12.86 13.74
N PHE A 176 3.53 -13.08 12.62
CA PHE A 176 4.14 -13.33 11.31
C PHE A 176 3.70 -12.25 10.33
N GLY A 177 4.64 -11.48 9.80
CA GLY A 177 4.37 -10.33 8.94
C GLY A 177 5.53 -9.98 8.03
N ASP A 178 5.34 -8.99 7.17
CA ASP A 178 6.39 -8.50 6.27
C ASP A 178 7.58 -7.96 7.05
N THR A 179 8.78 -8.32 6.60
CA THR A 179 10.02 -8.00 7.32
C THR A 179 10.17 -6.50 7.59
N ALA A 180 9.79 -5.64 6.64
CA ALA A 180 9.89 -4.19 6.82
C ALA A 180 8.91 -3.68 7.91
N VAL A 181 7.70 -4.25 7.97
CA VAL A 181 6.67 -3.87 8.95
C VAL A 181 7.06 -4.35 10.35
N VAL A 182 7.46 -5.61 10.50
CA VAL A 182 7.88 -6.10 11.82
C VAL A 182 9.13 -5.37 12.32
N ALA A 183 10.02 -4.90 11.42
CA ALA A 183 11.19 -4.09 11.79
C ALA A 183 10.81 -2.76 12.45
N GLU A 184 9.66 -2.16 12.10
CA GLU A 184 9.18 -0.95 12.77
C GLU A 184 8.82 -1.18 14.24
N TRP A 185 8.41 -2.39 14.60
CA TRP A 185 8.11 -2.75 15.98
C TRP A 185 9.37 -2.89 16.84
N PHE A 186 10.49 -3.35 16.25
CA PHE A 186 11.77 -3.39 16.97
C PHE A 186 12.28 -1.99 17.35
N LYS A 187 11.88 -0.94 16.65
CA LYS A 187 12.20 0.44 17.02
C LYS A 187 11.42 0.92 18.25
N LYS A 188 10.30 0.28 18.55
CA LYS A 188 9.38 0.66 19.64
C LYS A 188 9.47 -0.26 20.86
N GLU A 189 9.98 -1.48 20.68
CA GLU A 189 9.92 -2.57 21.67
C GLU A 189 11.26 -3.32 21.73
N ASP A 190 12.03 -3.09 22.78
CA ASP A 190 13.38 -3.68 22.95
C ASP A 190 13.37 -5.18 23.28
N ASN A 191 12.20 -5.72 23.66
CA ASN A 191 12.06 -7.12 24.11
C ASN A 191 11.60 -8.06 22.99
N LEU A 192 11.66 -7.65 21.73
CA LEU A 192 11.35 -8.49 20.59
C LEU A 192 12.57 -9.22 20.04
N ALA A 193 12.34 -10.39 19.43
CA ALA A 193 13.33 -11.14 18.68
C ALA A 193 12.70 -11.77 17.43
N TYR A 194 13.49 -11.89 16.37
CA TYR A 194 13.12 -12.71 15.22
C TYR A 194 13.13 -14.19 15.62
N VAL A 195 12.21 -14.98 15.06
CA VAL A 195 12.10 -16.41 15.27
C VAL A 195 12.52 -17.11 13.98
N GLY A 196 13.77 -17.56 13.94
CA GLY A 196 14.37 -18.22 12.79
C GLY A 196 14.67 -17.28 11.61
N GLU A 197 14.81 -17.88 10.42
CA GLU A 197 15.16 -17.17 9.18
C GLU A 197 13.97 -16.47 8.56
N ARG A 198 14.25 -15.49 7.65
CA ARG A 198 13.23 -14.86 6.83
C ARG A 198 12.59 -15.86 5.88
N VAL A 199 11.31 -15.70 5.64
CA VAL A 199 10.54 -16.50 4.69
C VAL A 199 10.44 -15.74 3.37
N THR A 200 10.94 -16.40 2.30
CA THR A 200 10.97 -15.85 0.92
C THR A 200 10.29 -16.79 -0.08
N ASN A 201 9.32 -17.61 0.37
CA ASN A 201 8.64 -18.56 -0.47
C ASN A 201 7.92 -17.85 -1.64
N PRO A 202 8.28 -18.12 -2.91
CA PRO A 202 7.78 -17.40 -4.07
C PRO A 202 6.26 -17.45 -4.25
N LYS A 203 5.62 -18.52 -3.78
CA LYS A 203 4.15 -18.67 -3.83
C LYS A 203 3.44 -17.57 -3.04
N TYR A 204 4.08 -17.03 -1.99
CA TYR A 204 3.44 -16.09 -1.06
C TYR A 204 4.12 -14.71 -1.08
N PHE A 205 5.46 -14.65 -1.19
CA PHE A 205 6.25 -13.42 -0.98
C PHE A 205 7.24 -13.11 -2.10
N GLY A 206 7.37 -13.97 -3.11
CA GLY A 206 8.50 -13.92 -4.06
C GLY A 206 8.32 -12.98 -5.25
N ASN A 207 7.12 -12.46 -5.51
CA ASN A 207 6.85 -11.59 -6.66
C ASN A 207 6.82 -10.09 -6.30
N GLY A 208 7.04 -9.76 -5.01
CA GLY A 208 7.01 -8.41 -4.51
C GLY A 208 5.61 -7.81 -4.39
N PHE A 209 5.57 -6.53 -3.97
CA PHE A 209 4.32 -5.77 -3.87
C PHE A 209 3.97 -5.10 -5.19
N GLY A 210 2.68 -5.14 -5.55
CA GLY A 210 2.13 -4.48 -6.71
C GLY A 210 0.88 -3.65 -6.39
N ILE A 211 0.55 -2.75 -7.29
CA ILE A 211 -0.67 -1.96 -7.22
C ILE A 211 -1.79 -2.78 -7.88
N ALA A 212 -2.80 -3.16 -7.10
CA ALA A 212 -3.92 -3.93 -7.59
C ALA A 212 -4.96 -3.04 -8.29
N VAL A 213 -5.48 -3.52 -9.41
CA VAL A 213 -6.49 -2.83 -10.23
C VAL A 213 -7.58 -3.83 -10.61
N ASN A 214 -8.81 -3.40 -10.75
CA ASN A 214 -9.90 -4.28 -11.17
C ASN A 214 -9.61 -4.94 -12.52
N LYS A 215 -9.99 -6.21 -12.68
CA LYS A 215 -9.92 -6.93 -13.96
C LYS A 215 -10.57 -6.14 -15.10
N GLY A 216 -9.89 -6.11 -16.26
CA GLY A 216 -10.36 -5.42 -17.45
C GLY A 216 -10.03 -3.91 -17.49
N ASN A 217 -9.34 -3.36 -16.47
CA ASN A 217 -8.81 -2.00 -16.53
C ASN A 217 -7.30 -2.01 -16.85
N ASP A 218 -6.96 -2.60 -18.01
CA ASP A 218 -5.58 -2.73 -18.46
C ASP A 218 -4.97 -1.35 -18.80
N GLU A 219 -5.81 -0.36 -19.15
CA GLU A 219 -5.35 1.01 -19.39
C GLU A 219 -4.70 1.60 -18.13
N LEU A 220 -5.33 1.48 -16.97
CA LEU A 220 -4.76 1.98 -15.72
C LEU A 220 -3.51 1.21 -15.33
N VAL A 221 -3.48 -0.11 -15.51
CA VAL A 221 -2.27 -0.92 -15.26
C VAL A 221 -1.10 -0.42 -16.12
N ASN A 222 -1.33 -0.18 -17.40
CA ASN A 222 -0.30 0.32 -18.31
C ASN A 222 0.19 1.73 -17.92
N LYS A 223 -0.74 2.64 -17.54
CA LYS A 223 -0.39 3.97 -17.04
C LYS A 223 0.47 3.89 -15.77
N LEU A 224 0.07 3.06 -14.80
CA LEU A 224 0.83 2.82 -13.56
C LEU A 224 2.23 2.28 -13.84
N ASN A 225 2.36 1.32 -14.76
CA ASN A 225 3.65 0.73 -15.11
C ASN A 225 4.57 1.76 -15.79
N THR A 226 4.05 2.51 -16.77
CA THR A 226 4.81 3.56 -17.44
C THR A 226 5.28 4.63 -16.45
N SER A 227 4.39 5.07 -15.54
CA SER A 227 4.74 6.04 -14.51
C SER A 227 5.74 5.50 -13.50
N LEU A 228 5.62 4.21 -13.12
CA LEU A 228 6.59 3.57 -12.23
C LEU A 228 7.99 3.51 -12.85
N GLU A 229 8.10 3.20 -14.14
CA GLU A 229 9.36 3.25 -14.87
C GLU A 229 9.94 4.68 -14.91
N ALA A 230 9.11 5.70 -15.16
CA ALA A 230 9.52 7.10 -15.18
C ALA A 230 10.03 7.56 -13.80
N VAL A 231 9.29 7.26 -12.71
CA VAL A 231 9.65 7.60 -11.33
C VAL A 231 10.92 6.89 -10.88
N LYS A 232 11.16 5.66 -11.34
CA LYS A 232 12.44 4.94 -11.12
C LYS A 232 13.58 5.58 -11.93
N ALA A 233 13.34 5.92 -13.18
CA ALA A 233 14.37 6.48 -14.07
C ALA A 233 14.82 7.89 -13.68
N ASN A 234 13.92 8.72 -13.13
CA ASN A 234 14.23 10.09 -12.72
C ASN A 234 14.81 10.19 -11.29
N GLY A 235 14.92 9.06 -10.56
CA GLY A 235 15.46 8.98 -9.19
C GLY A 235 14.47 9.36 -8.08
N GLU A 236 13.21 9.71 -8.40
CA GLU A 236 12.19 10.04 -7.41
C GLU A 236 11.82 8.80 -6.56
N TYR A 237 11.78 7.61 -7.17
CA TYR A 237 11.61 6.34 -6.46
C TYR A 237 12.71 6.13 -5.41
N ASP A 238 13.98 6.33 -5.77
CA ASP A 238 15.10 6.13 -4.84
C ASP A 238 15.05 7.13 -3.68
N ALA A 239 14.64 8.37 -3.94
CA ALA A 239 14.46 9.36 -2.90
C ALA A 239 13.34 8.97 -1.92
N ILE A 240 12.20 8.49 -2.43
CA ILE A 240 11.08 8.00 -1.62
C ILE A 240 11.52 6.75 -0.85
N TYR A 241 12.16 5.78 -1.50
CA TYR A 241 12.66 4.56 -0.85
C TYR A 241 13.62 4.88 0.31
N ASN A 242 14.58 5.76 0.08
CA ASN A 242 15.55 6.17 1.10
C ASN A 242 14.93 6.91 2.28
N LYS A 243 13.83 7.64 2.07
CA LYS A 243 13.08 8.32 3.15
C LYS A 243 12.52 7.33 4.17
N TYR A 244 12.06 6.16 3.74
CA TYR A 244 11.39 5.20 4.61
C TYR A 244 12.27 4.01 5.02
N PHE A 245 13.20 3.59 4.17
CA PHE A 245 14.02 2.38 4.34
C PHE A 245 15.52 2.66 4.35
N GLY A 246 15.95 3.89 4.05
CA GLY A 246 17.35 4.31 4.15
C GLY A 246 17.85 4.26 5.59
N LYS A 247 19.17 3.97 5.74
CA LYS A 247 19.85 3.92 7.04
C LYS A 247 20.29 5.31 7.47
#